data_e36eea2a4854c3529cd799dacc1709b9
#
_entry.id   e36eea2a4854c3529cd799dacc1709b9
#
_cell.length_a   1.000
_cell.length_b   1.000
_cell.length_c   1.000
_cell.angle_alpha   90.00
_cell.angle_beta   90.00
_cell.angle_gamma   90.00
#
_symmetry.space_group_name_H-M   'P 1'
#
loop_
_entity.id
_entity.type
_entity.pdbx_description
1 polymer ?
#
loop_
_entity_poly.entity_id
_entity_poly.type
_entity_poly.pdbx_seq_one_letter_code
_entity_poly.pdbx_strand_id
1 'polypeptide(L)' 'MKVLDLRQSDTKCGSNSPALSIMRFWLSEGGNQEIEIIALKGLQADQVEMWAEAMKEKGVKILSKSDEGDKIVYKVYLP' A
#
# COMPACT_ATOMS: atom_id res chain seq x y z
N MET A 1 -6.62 -6.39 11.91
CA MET A 1 -5.71 -5.95 10.84
C MET A 1 -6.23 -4.67 10.21
N LYS A 2 -5.37 -3.70 10.03
CA LYS A 2 -5.80 -2.42 9.46
C LYS A 2 -5.82 -2.52 7.95
N VAL A 3 -6.70 -1.72 7.34
CA VAL A 3 -6.87 -1.73 5.88
C VAL A 3 -6.62 -0.33 5.36
N LEU A 4 -5.80 -0.21 4.35
CA LEU A 4 -5.54 1.03 3.65
C LEU A 4 -6.08 0.90 2.22
N ASP A 5 -7.13 1.65 1.92
CA ASP A 5 -7.76 1.60 0.60
C ASP A 5 -7.27 2.77 -0.23
N LEU A 6 -6.35 2.50 -1.14
CA LEU A 6 -5.77 3.55 -1.97
C LEU A 6 -6.75 4.09 -3.00
N ARG A 7 -7.79 3.34 -3.31
CA ARG A 7 -8.79 3.81 -4.26
C ARG A 7 -9.55 5.02 -3.71
N GLN A 8 -9.70 5.07 -2.38
CA GLN A 8 -10.41 6.18 -1.75
C GLN A 8 -9.53 7.39 -1.55
N SER A 9 -8.23 7.21 -1.60
CA SER A 9 -7.34 8.33 -1.45
C SER A 9 -7.07 9.03 -2.76
N ASP A 10 -7.80 8.68 -3.79
CA ASP A 10 -7.77 9.40 -5.06
C ASP A 10 -8.40 10.75 -4.85
N THR A 11 -7.63 11.68 -4.40
CA THR A 11 -8.14 12.96 -4.03
C THR A 11 -8.16 13.91 -5.19
N LYS A 12 -8.92 14.94 -5.00
CA LYS A 12 -9.04 15.98 -5.99
C LYS A 12 -7.74 16.72 -6.23
N CYS A 13 -6.82 16.62 -5.31
CA CYS A 13 -5.55 17.32 -5.46
C CYS A 13 -4.62 16.66 -6.45
N GLY A 14 -4.82 15.38 -6.70
CA GLY A 14 -4.00 14.68 -7.65
C GLY A 14 -2.55 14.56 -7.27
N SER A 15 -2.18 14.95 -6.07
CA SER A 15 -0.78 14.94 -5.66
C SER A 15 -0.44 13.76 -4.77
N ASN A 16 -1.41 12.93 -4.44
CA ASN A 16 -1.18 11.80 -3.55
C ASN A 16 -0.78 10.58 -4.34
N SER A 17 0.47 10.20 -4.26
CA SER A 17 0.89 8.94 -4.82
C SER A 17 0.55 7.82 -3.83
N PRO A 18 0.41 6.58 -4.30
CA PRO A 18 0.22 5.45 -3.40
C PRO A 18 1.35 5.33 -2.37
N ALA A 19 2.57 5.59 -2.78
CA ALA A 19 3.71 5.53 -1.86
C ALA A 19 3.53 6.52 -0.72
N LEU A 20 3.12 7.73 -1.02
CA LEU A 20 2.94 8.75 0.00
C LEU A 20 1.81 8.38 0.95
N SER A 21 0.71 7.83 0.42
CA SER A 21 -0.40 7.40 1.24
C SER A 21 0.02 6.30 2.21
N ILE A 22 0.80 5.35 1.74
CA ILE A 22 1.28 4.26 2.59
C ILE A 22 2.21 4.80 3.66
N MET A 23 3.09 5.72 3.31
CA MET A 23 4.01 6.31 4.29
C MET A 23 3.25 7.06 5.37
N ARG A 24 2.24 7.82 5.00
CA ARG A 24 1.42 8.54 5.98
C ARG A 24 0.69 7.58 6.90
N PHE A 25 0.16 6.51 6.33
CA PHE A 25 -0.51 5.48 7.11
C PHE A 25 0.46 4.87 8.12
N TRP A 26 1.66 4.54 7.67
CA TRP A 26 2.69 3.96 8.51
C TRP A 26 3.03 4.89 9.68
N LEU A 27 3.23 6.17 9.37
CA LEU A 27 3.57 7.16 10.41
C LEU A 27 2.41 7.36 11.39
N SER A 28 1.20 7.28 10.90
CA SER A 28 0.01 7.50 11.72
C SER A 28 -0.31 6.30 12.61
N GLU A 29 -0.24 5.11 12.04
CA GLU A 29 -0.65 3.89 12.74
C GLU A 29 0.49 3.16 13.41
N GLY A 30 1.72 3.56 13.10
CA GLY A 30 2.88 2.90 13.62
C GLY A 30 3.24 1.66 12.83
N GLY A 31 4.38 1.09 13.17
CA GLY A 31 4.87 -0.09 12.48
C GLY A 31 4.67 -1.35 13.30
N ASN A 32 5.47 -2.36 12.98
CA ASN A 32 5.47 -3.64 13.67
C ASN A 32 4.11 -4.31 13.56
N GLN A 33 3.47 -4.19 12.40
CA GLN A 33 2.14 -4.75 12.18
C GLN A 33 1.94 -5.11 10.72
N GLU A 34 0.98 -5.99 10.48
CA GLU A 34 0.56 -6.33 9.12
C GLU A 34 -0.66 -5.51 8.77
N ILE A 35 -0.71 -5.06 7.53
CA ILE A 35 -1.85 -4.31 7.05
C ILE A 35 -2.29 -4.86 5.69
N GLU A 36 -3.51 -4.53 5.28
CA GLU A 36 -3.98 -4.80 3.94
C GLU A 36 -3.98 -3.49 3.16
N ILE A 37 -3.49 -3.55 1.94
CA ILE A 37 -3.50 -2.40 1.03
C ILE A 37 -4.33 -2.78 -0.18
N ILE A 38 -5.36 -2.00 -0.45
CA ILE A 38 -6.22 -2.20 -1.61
C ILE A 38 -5.86 -1.17 -2.65
N ALA A 39 -5.47 -1.62 -3.83
CA ALA A 39 -5.05 -0.75 -4.91
C ALA A 39 -5.80 -1.09 -6.18
N LEU A 40 -6.04 -0.09 -7.02
CA LEU A 40 -6.60 -0.34 -8.32
C LEU A 40 -5.57 -1.07 -9.17
N LYS A 41 -6.05 -2.05 -9.92
CA LYS A 41 -5.19 -2.80 -10.83
C LYS A 41 -4.58 -1.84 -11.84
N GLY A 42 -3.31 -2.02 -12.13
CA GLY A 42 -2.59 -1.16 -13.05
C GLY A 42 -1.64 -0.24 -12.32
N LEU A 43 -1.79 1.08 -12.53
CA LEU A 43 -0.82 2.04 -12.03
C LEU A 43 -0.67 2.04 -10.51
N GLN A 44 -1.78 2.03 -9.79
CA GLN A 44 -1.70 2.02 -8.33
C GLN A 44 -1.02 0.74 -7.82
N ALA A 45 -1.40 -0.39 -8.37
CA ALA A 45 -0.81 -1.66 -7.96
C ALA A 45 0.68 -1.68 -8.26
N ASP A 46 1.07 -1.20 -9.43
CA ASP A 46 2.49 -1.12 -9.80
C ASP A 46 3.26 -0.26 -8.80
N GLN A 47 2.69 0.87 -8.42
CA GLN A 47 3.36 1.75 -7.49
C GLN A 47 3.48 1.15 -6.09
N VAL A 48 2.48 0.40 -5.66
CA VAL A 48 2.57 -0.31 -4.37
C VAL A 48 3.74 -1.30 -4.41
N GLU A 49 3.85 -2.05 -5.48
CA GLU A 49 4.92 -3.03 -5.61
C GLU A 49 6.29 -2.36 -5.67
N MET A 50 6.40 -1.27 -6.40
CA MET A 50 7.64 -0.52 -6.47
C MET A 50 8.02 0.06 -5.12
N TRP A 51 7.03 0.59 -4.40
CA TRP A 51 7.29 1.13 -3.07
C TRP A 51 7.79 0.05 -2.14
N ALA A 52 7.13 -1.10 -2.13
CA ALA A 52 7.51 -2.20 -1.26
C ALA A 52 8.93 -2.69 -1.58
N GLU A 53 9.26 -2.75 -2.86
CA GLU A 53 10.60 -3.14 -3.27
C GLU A 53 11.64 -2.13 -2.81
N ALA A 54 11.34 -0.85 -2.93
CA ALA A 54 12.24 0.20 -2.50
C ALA A 54 12.45 0.20 -0.98
N MET A 55 11.42 -0.18 -0.23
CA MET A 55 11.47 -0.18 1.22
C MET A 55 11.86 -1.54 1.79
N LYS A 56 12.20 -2.47 0.95
CA LYS A 56 12.56 -3.82 1.36
C LYS A 56 13.71 -3.82 2.36
N GLU A 57 14.66 -2.94 2.18
CA GLU A 57 15.81 -2.83 3.07
C GLU A 57 15.40 -2.40 4.47
N LYS A 58 14.28 -1.73 4.60
CA LYS A 58 13.79 -1.30 5.90
C LYS A 58 12.93 -2.36 6.57
N GLY A 59 12.69 -3.47 5.90
CA GLY A 59 11.94 -4.56 6.47
C GLY A 59 10.52 -4.70 5.97
N VAL A 60 10.11 -3.86 5.06
CA VAL A 60 8.77 -3.96 4.47
C VAL A 60 8.70 -5.18 3.57
N LYS A 61 7.62 -5.95 3.72
CA LYS A 61 7.44 -7.17 2.93
C LYS A 61 6.01 -7.29 2.47
N ILE A 62 5.84 -7.69 1.22
CA ILE A 62 4.53 -8.09 0.72
C ILE A 62 4.35 -9.56 1.07
N LEU A 63 3.40 -9.85 1.95
CA LEU A 63 3.17 -11.20 2.44
C LEU A 63 2.27 -11.98 1.50
N SER A 64 1.30 -11.31 0.89
CA SER A 64 0.44 -11.95 -0.09
C SER A 64 -0.14 -10.90 -1.02
N LYS A 65 -0.65 -11.38 -2.14
CA LYS A 65 -1.23 -10.56 -3.17
C LYS A 65 -2.42 -11.29 -3.73
N SER A 66 -3.57 -10.62 -3.75
CA SER A 66 -4.80 -11.22 -4.25
C SER A 66 -5.36 -10.36 -5.37
N ASP A 67 -5.56 -10.97 -6.53
CA ASP A 67 -6.14 -10.29 -7.69
C ASP A 67 -7.66 -10.44 -7.62
N GLU A 68 -8.34 -9.34 -7.36
CA GLU A 68 -9.78 -9.32 -7.18
C GLU A 68 -10.53 -8.80 -8.42
N GLY A 69 -9.88 -8.85 -9.56
CA GLY A 69 -10.50 -8.38 -10.79
C GLY A 69 -10.02 -6.98 -11.15
N ASP A 70 -10.72 -5.98 -10.70
CA ASP A 70 -10.35 -4.59 -10.99
C ASP A 70 -9.45 -3.98 -9.91
N LYS A 71 -9.18 -4.74 -8.87
CA LYS A 71 -8.32 -4.29 -7.79
C LYS A 71 -7.40 -5.40 -7.34
N ILE A 72 -6.35 -5.02 -6.63
CA ILE A 72 -5.43 -5.98 -6.04
C ILE A 72 -5.31 -5.67 -4.56
N VAL A 73 -5.43 -6.71 -3.75
CA VAL A 73 -5.31 -6.60 -2.29
C VAL A 73 -3.96 -7.18 -1.89
N TYR A 74 -3.16 -6.37 -1.23
CA TYR A 74 -1.85 -6.78 -0.74
C TYR A 74 -1.89 -6.91 0.77
N LYS A 75 -1.30 -7.97 1.28
CA LYS A 75 -1.03 -8.07 2.70
C LYS A 75 0.44 -7.74 2.89
N VAL A 76 0.71 -6.68 3.64
CA VAL A 76 2.05 -6.12 3.76
C VAL A 76 2.43 -6.01 5.23
N TYR A 77 3.66 -6.36 5.53
CA TYR A 77 4.20 -6.17 6.86
C TYR A 77 4.96 -4.85 6.93
N LEU A 78 4.60 -4.03 7.90
CA LEU A 78 5.31 -2.78 8.19
C LEU A 78 6.13 -2.97 9.47
N PRO A 79 7.44 -2.78 9.40
CA PRO A 79 8.29 -2.93 10.59
C PRO A 79 8.13 -1.85 11.64
#